data_268d1cb981ace4d714af5fb0d72869b8
#
_entry.id   268d1cb981ace4d714af5fb0d72869b8
#
_cell.length_a   1.000
_cell.length_b   1.000
_cell.length_c   1.000
_cell.angle_alpha   90.00
_cell.angle_beta   90.00
_cell.angle_gamma   90.00
#
_symmetry.space_group_name_H-M   'P 1'
#
loop_
_entity.id
_entity.type
_entity.pdbx_description
1 polymer ?
#
loop_
_entity_poly.entity_id
_entity_poly.type
_entity_poly.pdbx_seq_one_letter_code
_entity_poly.pdbx_strand_id
1 'polypeptide(L)'
;MKVFQNLVRRLLALVIALFSLMLIVLFGIIFYERSEPLPEEIIVDWDAEILVLNNPVVDNEVKEGFLLLNASSQYMGPLNKDPKQRYSGNNLSCTNCHLNGGTMSGAASWIGITGRFPQFGGRANKEGSLVDRINGCMERSMNGKAFPENSKQMKAMISYMKWLDEGIPKLNTKDFKGYPKIEAPTFAVDLNKGKSIYDLECVVCHGENGEGIRYKDNKKG
;
A
#
# COMPACT_ATOMS: atom_id res chain seq x y z
N MET A 1 -25.11 -64.35 22.26
CA MET A 1 -25.32 -62.90 22.50
C MET A 1 -24.06 -62.14 22.90
N LYS A 2 -23.31 -62.53 23.94
CA LYS A 2 -22.10 -61.84 24.41
C LYS A 2 -20.99 -61.73 23.36
N VAL A 3 -20.73 -62.79 22.56
CA VAL A 3 -19.71 -62.77 21.51
C VAL A 3 -20.05 -61.77 20.41
N PHE A 4 -21.28 -61.73 19.97
CA PHE A 4 -21.75 -60.75 18.94
C PHE A 4 -21.66 -59.32 19.45
N GLN A 5 -22.05 -59.04 20.72
CA GLN A 5 -21.91 -57.71 21.32
C GLN A 5 -20.43 -57.24 21.41
N ASN A 6 -19.53 -58.16 21.75
CA ASN A 6 -18.09 -57.85 21.79
C ASN A 6 -17.52 -57.59 20.40
N LEU A 7 -17.96 -58.31 19.35
CA LEU A 7 -17.56 -58.03 18.00
C LEU A 7 -18.04 -56.67 17.54
N VAL A 8 -19.29 -56.32 17.77
CA VAL A 8 -19.87 -55.02 17.43
C VAL A 8 -19.14 -53.88 18.15
N ARG A 9 -18.82 -54.04 19.44
CA ARG A 9 -18.03 -53.00 20.16
C ARG A 9 -16.62 -52.82 19.59
N ARG A 10 -15.95 -53.92 19.22
CA ARG A 10 -14.59 -53.82 18.58
C ARG A 10 -14.65 -53.15 17.23
N LEU A 11 -15.65 -53.48 16.39
CA LEU A 11 -15.85 -52.84 15.10
C LEU A 11 -16.15 -51.33 15.27
N LEU A 12 -17.03 -50.96 16.19
CA LEU A 12 -17.34 -49.58 16.48
C LEU A 12 -16.10 -48.79 16.96
N ALA A 13 -15.32 -49.37 17.87
CA ALA A 13 -14.08 -48.76 18.34
C ALA A 13 -13.08 -48.55 17.19
N LEU A 14 -12.96 -49.51 16.28
CA LEU A 14 -12.08 -49.40 15.11
C LEU A 14 -12.54 -48.31 14.14
N VAL A 15 -13.82 -48.18 13.87
CA VAL A 15 -14.40 -47.14 13.05
C VAL A 15 -14.15 -45.76 13.67
N ILE A 16 -14.36 -45.60 14.96
CA ILE A 16 -14.08 -44.35 15.67
C ILE A 16 -12.58 -44.00 15.61
N ALA A 17 -11.70 -44.96 15.81
CA ALA A 17 -10.26 -44.73 15.74
C ALA A 17 -9.82 -44.32 14.34
N LEU A 18 -10.33 -44.94 13.28
CA LEU A 18 -10.04 -44.56 11.89
C LEU A 18 -10.56 -43.17 11.55
N PHE A 19 -11.76 -42.84 12.00
CA PHE A 19 -12.34 -41.52 11.79
C PHE A 19 -11.54 -40.42 12.51
N SER A 20 -11.14 -40.68 13.76
CA SER A 20 -10.29 -39.78 14.54
C SER A 20 -8.93 -39.56 13.87
N LEU A 21 -8.31 -40.63 13.36
CA LEU A 21 -7.04 -40.53 12.61
C LEU A 21 -7.22 -39.70 11.34
N MET A 22 -8.29 -39.89 10.60
CA MET A 22 -8.61 -39.11 9.40
C MET A 22 -8.76 -37.61 9.74
N LEU A 23 -9.45 -37.28 10.82
CA LEU A 23 -9.58 -35.90 11.27
C LEU A 23 -8.24 -35.27 11.67
N ILE A 24 -7.37 -36.02 12.35
CA ILE A 24 -6.01 -35.54 12.71
C ILE A 24 -5.20 -35.27 11.46
N VAL A 25 -5.24 -36.16 10.45
CA VAL A 25 -4.52 -35.98 9.20
C VAL A 25 -5.06 -34.77 8.43
N LEU A 26 -6.39 -34.64 8.32
CA LEU A 26 -7.02 -33.48 7.67
C LEU A 26 -6.66 -32.17 8.38
N PHE A 27 -6.69 -32.17 9.70
CA PHE A 27 -6.30 -31.00 10.50
C PHE A 27 -4.81 -30.69 10.29
N GLY A 28 -3.97 -31.71 10.26
CA GLY A 28 -2.53 -31.57 9.97
C GLY A 28 -2.28 -30.99 8.59
N ILE A 29 -2.97 -31.43 7.54
CA ILE A 29 -2.87 -30.88 6.17
C ILE A 29 -3.31 -29.41 6.16
N ILE A 30 -4.46 -29.07 6.73
CA ILE A 30 -4.99 -27.70 6.78
C ILE A 30 -4.05 -26.77 7.52
N PHE A 31 -3.45 -27.22 8.63
CA PHE A 31 -2.48 -26.42 9.37
C PHE A 31 -1.11 -26.35 8.68
N TYR A 32 -0.69 -27.41 8.00
CA TYR A 32 0.56 -27.41 7.24
C TYR A 32 0.52 -26.46 6.04
N GLU A 33 -0.57 -26.48 5.26
CA GLU A 33 -0.75 -25.49 4.17
C GLU A 33 -0.84 -24.05 4.67
N ARG A 34 -1.26 -23.84 5.92
CA ARG A 34 -1.37 -22.51 6.53
C ARG A 34 -0.06 -22.01 7.17
N SER A 35 0.91 -22.89 7.31
CA SER A 35 2.21 -22.60 7.92
C SER A 35 3.34 -22.42 6.92
N GLU A 36 3.05 -22.24 5.63
CA GLU A 36 4.06 -21.66 4.74
C GLU A 36 4.45 -20.31 5.36
N PRO A 37 5.70 -20.13 5.78
CA PRO A 37 6.15 -18.84 6.25
C PRO A 37 5.89 -17.89 5.08
N LEU A 38 5.10 -16.84 5.34
CA LEU A 38 5.03 -15.70 4.43
C LEU A 38 6.48 -15.40 4.03
N PRO A 39 6.78 -15.21 2.73
CA PRO A 39 8.12 -14.86 2.30
C PRO A 39 8.58 -13.77 3.25
N GLU A 40 9.76 -13.96 3.84
CA GLU A 40 10.34 -13.06 4.82
C GLU A 40 10.27 -11.67 4.20
N GLU A 41 9.21 -10.95 4.57
CA GLU A 41 9.04 -9.57 4.16
C GLU A 41 10.29 -8.91 4.70
N ILE A 42 11.13 -8.38 3.82
CA ILE A 42 12.26 -7.57 4.25
C ILE A 42 11.62 -6.35 4.89
N ILE A 43 11.21 -6.52 6.15
CA ILE A 43 10.81 -5.43 7.01
C ILE A 43 12.11 -4.67 7.24
N VAL A 44 12.38 -3.72 6.37
CA VAL A 44 13.29 -2.66 6.74
C VAL A 44 12.64 -2.03 7.96
N ASP A 45 13.22 -2.27 9.14
CA ASP A 45 12.76 -1.65 10.38
C ASP A 45 12.95 -0.14 10.21
N TRP A 46 11.90 0.50 9.71
CA TRP A 46 11.90 1.87 9.27
C TRP A 46 11.40 2.74 10.40
N ASP A 47 12.28 3.06 11.34
CA ASP A 47 12.03 4.16 12.25
C ASP A 47 12.36 5.49 11.56
N ALA A 48 11.36 6.04 10.90
CA ALA A 48 11.51 7.28 10.14
C ALA A 48 11.93 8.48 11.01
N GLU A 49 11.58 8.51 12.28
CA GLU A 49 12.01 9.57 13.18
C GLU A 49 13.51 9.48 13.44
N ILE A 50 14.01 8.29 13.71
CA ILE A 50 15.45 8.07 13.97
C ILE A 50 16.25 8.25 12.68
N LEU A 51 15.79 7.64 11.59
CA LEU A 51 16.57 7.59 10.34
C LEU A 51 16.56 8.92 9.57
N VAL A 52 15.49 9.70 9.67
CA VAL A 52 15.34 10.92 8.89
C VAL A 52 15.33 12.17 9.77
N LEU A 53 14.33 12.30 10.65
CA LEU A 53 14.10 13.56 11.35
C LEU A 53 15.15 13.86 12.41
N ASN A 54 15.53 12.87 13.21
CA ASN A 54 16.48 13.01 14.30
C ASN A 54 17.94 12.79 13.88
N ASN A 55 18.17 12.35 12.65
CA ASN A 55 19.53 12.13 12.16
C ASN A 55 20.18 13.47 11.77
N PRO A 56 21.28 13.90 12.45
CA PRO A 56 21.95 15.16 12.18
C PRO A 56 22.68 15.18 10.83
N VAL A 57 22.98 14.01 10.25
CA VAL A 57 23.69 13.89 8.95
C VAL A 57 22.74 14.06 7.77
N VAL A 58 21.42 13.87 7.98
CA VAL A 58 20.44 14.01 6.92
C VAL A 58 20.18 15.49 6.63
N ASP A 59 20.27 15.87 5.35
CA ASP A 59 20.02 17.22 4.88
C ASP A 59 18.60 17.71 5.21
N ASN A 60 18.48 19.02 5.50
CA ASN A 60 17.20 19.62 5.81
C ASN A 60 16.20 19.55 4.66
N GLU A 61 16.66 19.56 3.41
CA GLU A 61 15.79 19.42 2.24
C GLU A 61 15.18 17.99 2.19
N VAL A 62 15.96 16.96 2.54
CA VAL A 62 15.49 15.58 2.67
C VAL A 62 14.45 15.46 3.78
N LYS A 63 14.70 16.09 4.94
CA LYS A 63 13.74 16.13 6.06
C LYS A 63 12.43 16.82 5.67
N GLU A 64 12.52 17.94 4.96
CA GLU A 64 11.34 18.65 4.43
C GLU A 64 10.57 17.75 3.46
N GLY A 65 11.26 17.06 2.56
CA GLY A 65 10.66 16.10 1.62
C GLY A 65 9.95 14.95 2.33
N PHE A 66 10.58 14.39 3.36
CA PHE A 66 9.95 13.38 4.22
C PHE A 66 8.63 13.89 4.83
N LEU A 67 8.63 15.07 5.44
CA LEU A 67 7.44 15.66 6.07
C LEU A 67 6.33 15.94 5.04
N LEU A 68 6.67 16.47 3.88
CA LEU A 68 5.72 16.71 2.79
C LEU A 68 5.02 15.42 2.34
N LEU A 69 5.73 14.31 2.28
CA LEU A 69 5.22 13.04 1.79
C LEU A 69 4.47 12.23 2.86
N ASN A 70 4.94 12.27 4.12
CA ASN A 70 4.38 11.47 5.21
C ASN A 70 3.27 12.19 5.97
N ALA A 71 3.29 13.51 6.05
CA ALA A 71 2.29 14.33 6.72
C ALA A 71 1.68 15.37 5.77
N SER A 72 1.34 14.95 4.55
CA SER A 72 0.91 15.83 3.46
C SER A 72 -0.25 16.74 3.84
N SER A 73 -1.24 16.25 4.59
CA SER A 73 -2.39 17.04 5.03
C SER A 73 -2.01 18.25 5.87
N GLN A 74 -0.94 18.14 6.67
CA GLN A 74 -0.45 19.20 7.54
C GLN A 74 0.47 20.18 6.80
N TYR A 75 1.35 19.67 5.95
CA TYR A 75 2.40 20.47 5.31
C TYR A 75 1.98 21.06 3.96
N MET A 76 1.10 20.40 3.23
CA MET A 76 0.64 20.88 1.92
C MET A 76 -0.85 20.64 1.65
N GLY A 77 -1.61 20.25 2.65
CA GLY A 77 -3.03 19.92 2.54
C GLY A 77 -3.95 20.83 3.35
N PRO A 78 -5.21 20.43 3.51
CA PRO A 78 -6.24 21.24 4.15
C PRO A 78 -5.94 21.68 5.59
N LEU A 79 -5.10 20.91 6.31
CA LEU A 79 -4.72 21.22 7.69
C LEU A 79 -3.56 22.25 7.80
N ASN A 80 -2.95 22.62 6.68
CA ASN A 80 -1.92 23.67 6.72
C ASN A 80 -2.55 25.02 7.09
N LYS A 81 -1.92 25.72 8.04
CA LYS A 81 -2.39 27.03 8.52
C LYS A 81 -2.28 28.11 7.45
N ASP A 82 -1.26 28.03 6.57
CA ASP A 82 -1.10 28.95 5.45
C ASP A 82 -1.85 28.42 4.20
N PRO A 83 -2.93 29.10 3.75
CA PRO A 83 -3.66 28.69 2.56
C PRO A 83 -2.83 28.65 1.27
N LYS A 84 -1.73 29.42 1.22
CA LYS A 84 -0.82 29.44 0.04
C LYS A 84 -0.03 28.15 -0.10
N GLN A 85 0.16 27.43 1.01
CA GLN A 85 0.85 26.13 1.01
C GLN A 85 -0.08 24.94 0.75
N ARG A 86 -1.39 25.17 0.64
CA ARG A 86 -2.37 24.12 0.38
C ARG A 86 -2.36 23.73 -1.10
N TYR A 87 -1.61 22.67 -1.40
CA TYR A 87 -1.54 22.06 -2.74
C TYR A 87 -2.43 20.82 -2.84
N SER A 88 -2.55 20.03 -1.77
CA SER A 88 -3.49 18.92 -1.69
C SER A 88 -4.87 19.39 -1.29
N GLY A 89 -5.91 18.82 -1.91
CA GLY A 89 -7.31 19.13 -1.64
C GLY A 89 -8.01 18.15 -0.72
N ASN A 90 -7.31 17.14 -0.23
CA ASN A 90 -7.83 16.17 0.74
C ASN A 90 -6.83 15.91 1.87
N ASN A 91 -7.24 15.13 2.87
CA ASN A 91 -6.42 14.82 4.06
C ASN A 91 -5.53 13.59 3.88
N LEU A 92 -5.34 13.09 2.67
CA LEU A 92 -4.44 11.98 2.42
C LEU A 92 -2.99 12.43 2.50
N SER A 93 -2.12 11.50 2.90
CA SER A 93 -0.68 11.58 2.71
C SER A 93 -0.25 10.66 1.58
N CYS A 94 0.86 10.96 0.93
CA CYS A 94 1.39 10.10 -0.12
C CYS A 94 1.64 8.68 0.39
N THR A 95 2.04 8.56 1.65
CA THR A 95 2.29 7.29 2.34
C THR A 95 1.04 6.50 2.71
N ASN A 96 -0.17 7.02 2.47
CA ASN A 96 -1.37 6.18 2.52
C ASN A 96 -1.42 5.13 1.39
N CYS A 97 -0.71 5.39 0.29
CA CYS A 97 -0.58 4.46 -0.84
C CYS A 97 0.86 3.92 -0.98
N HIS A 98 1.86 4.74 -0.66
CA HIS A 98 3.28 4.40 -0.70
C HIS A 98 3.75 4.07 0.72
N LEU A 99 3.35 2.90 1.21
CA LEU A 99 3.46 2.53 2.62
C LEU A 99 4.88 2.58 3.15
N ASN A 100 4.99 2.71 4.47
CA ASN A 100 6.25 2.71 5.22
C ASN A 100 7.26 3.75 4.70
N GLY A 101 6.85 5.02 4.62
CA GLY A 101 7.72 6.08 4.09
C GLY A 101 8.13 5.89 2.63
N GLY A 102 7.39 5.08 1.86
CA GLY A 102 7.70 4.74 0.48
C GLY A 102 8.69 3.58 0.33
N THR A 103 8.98 2.84 1.38
CA THR A 103 9.96 1.74 1.36
C THR A 103 9.34 0.36 1.20
N MET A 104 8.03 0.19 1.43
CA MET A 104 7.38 -1.12 1.40
C MET A 104 7.32 -1.69 -0.02
N SER A 105 7.84 -2.91 -0.18
CA SER A 105 7.69 -3.69 -1.41
C SER A 105 6.21 -3.97 -1.69
N GLY A 106 5.82 -4.00 -2.96
CA GLY A 106 4.42 -4.23 -3.35
C GLY A 106 3.45 -3.08 -3.06
N ALA A 107 3.90 -1.96 -2.46
CA ALA A 107 3.11 -0.76 -2.23
C ALA A 107 3.60 0.44 -3.08
N ALA A 108 3.93 0.18 -4.33
CA ALA A 108 4.48 1.17 -5.25
C ALA A 108 5.65 1.97 -4.65
N SER A 109 6.61 1.26 -4.05
CA SER A 109 7.75 1.83 -3.35
C SER A 109 8.53 2.86 -4.17
N TRP A 110 9.12 3.83 -3.46
CA TRP A 110 10.01 4.82 -4.06
C TRP A 110 11.45 4.36 -4.17
N ILE A 111 11.83 3.23 -3.59
CA ILE A 111 13.17 2.66 -3.74
C ILE A 111 13.45 2.42 -5.22
N GLY A 112 14.55 2.97 -5.72
CA GLY A 112 14.93 2.92 -7.13
C GLY A 112 14.09 3.78 -8.07
N ILE A 113 13.24 4.70 -7.54
CA ILE A 113 12.31 5.47 -8.36
C ILE A 113 13.02 6.47 -9.27
N THR A 114 14.12 7.05 -8.84
CA THR A 114 14.83 8.07 -9.61
C THR A 114 15.42 7.50 -10.90
N GLY A 115 15.85 6.23 -10.89
CA GLY A 115 16.33 5.51 -12.06
C GLY A 115 15.23 4.97 -12.98
N ARG A 116 13.94 5.11 -12.61
CA ARG A 116 12.81 4.62 -13.43
C ARG A 116 12.21 5.67 -14.35
N PHE A 117 12.61 6.92 -14.23
CA PHE A 117 12.11 8.03 -15.06
C PHE A 117 13.21 8.59 -15.97
N PRO A 118 12.85 9.07 -17.20
CA PRO A 118 11.50 9.14 -17.74
C PRO A 118 10.88 7.77 -18.05
N GLN A 119 9.56 7.67 -17.97
CA GLN A 119 8.86 6.47 -18.38
C GLN A 119 7.53 6.77 -19.08
N PHE A 120 7.08 5.84 -19.92
CA PHE A 120 5.80 5.97 -20.62
C PHE A 120 4.65 5.85 -19.62
N GLY A 121 3.80 6.86 -19.59
CA GLY A 121 2.58 6.93 -18.79
C GLY A 121 1.35 6.59 -19.65
N GLY A 122 0.81 5.38 -19.52
CA GLY A 122 -0.30 4.92 -20.36
C GLY A 122 -1.54 5.83 -20.34
N ARG A 123 -1.83 6.47 -19.20
CA ARG A 123 -2.96 7.41 -19.10
C ARG A 123 -2.71 8.73 -19.85
N ALA A 124 -1.49 9.23 -19.81
CA ALA A 124 -1.08 10.45 -20.53
C ALA A 124 -0.70 10.17 -21.98
N ASN A 125 -0.53 8.91 -22.34
CA ASN A 125 -0.07 8.43 -23.64
C ASN A 125 1.21 9.12 -24.13
N LYS A 126 2.13 9.40 -23.21
CA LYS A 126 3.45 10.02 -23.50
C LYS A 126 4.47 9.64 -22.44
N GLU A 127 5.73 9.86 -22.74
CA GLU A 127 6.79 9.83 -21.73
C GLU A 127 6.61 10.99 -20.75
N GLY A 128 6.84 10.71 -19.47
CA GLY A 128 6.76 11.68 -18.41
C GLY A 128 7.94 11.55 -17.44
N SER A 129 8.30 12.67 -16.85
CA SER A 129 9.31 12.77 -15.81
C SER A 129 8.76 12.31 -14.45
N LEU A 130 9.64 12.18 -13.44
CA LEU A 130 9.22 11.97 -12.06
C LEU A 130 8.37 13.15 -11.55
N VAL A 131 8.67 14.38 -11.98
CA VAL A 131 7.85 15.56 -11.67
C VAL A 131 6.44 15.42 -12.21
N ASP A 132 6.29 15.01 -13.48
CA ASP A 132 4.97 14.75 -14.08
C ASP A 132 4.21 13.66 -13.31
N ARG A 133 4.92 12.63 -12.83
CA ARG A 133 4.31 11.55 -12.05
C ARG A 133 3.81 12.04 -10.71
N ILE A 134 4.60 12.82 -9.98
CA ILE A 134 4.21 13.42 -8.69
C ILE A 134 3.01 14.34 -8.91
N ASN A 135 3.08 15.25 -9.88
CA ASN A 135 1.99 16.16 -10.18
C ASN A 135 0.71 15.44 -10.59
N GLY A 136 0.85 14.36 -11.35
CA GLY A 136 -0.30 13.52 -11.68
C GLY A 136 -0.97 12.87 -10.45
N CYS A 137 -0.26 12.61 -9.36
CA CYS A 137 -0.86 12.20 -8.10
C CYS A 137 -1.50 13.38 -7.37
N MET A 138 -0.85 14.54 -7.37
CA MET A 138 -1.39 15.75 -6.74
C MET A 138 -2.74 16.15 -7.32
N GLU A 139 -2.86 16.15 -8.65
CA GLU A 139 -4.08 16.57 -9.33
C GLU A 139 -5.22 15.55 -9.23
N ARG A 140 -4.90 14.25 -9.12
CA ARG A 140 -5.90 13.18 -9.08
C ARG A 140 -6.11 12.62 -7.68
N SER A 141 -5.12 11.89 -7.16
CA SER A 141 -5.26 11.19 -5.88
C SER A 141 -5.39 12.14 -4.70
N MET A 142 -4.67 13.25 -4.75
CA MET A 142 -4.69 14.27 -3.70
C MET A 142 -5.76 15.35 -3.92
N ASN A 143 -6.54 15.24 -5.01
CA ASN A 143 -7.59 16.20 -5.37
C ASN A 143 -7.13 17.68 -5.28
N GLY A 144 -5.93 17.94 -5.73
CA GLY A 144 -5.23 19.21 -5.53
C GLY A 144 -4.76 19.85 -6.83
N LYS A 145 -3.64 20.54 -6.76
CA LYS A 145 -3.02 21.24 -7.89
C LYS A 145 -1.56 20.83 -8.04
N ALA A 146 -1.06 20.90 -9.26
CA ALA A 146 0.34 20.65 -9.58
C ALA A 146 1.27 21.64 -8.86
N PHE A 147 2.43 21.15 -8.42
CA PHE A 147 3.53 22.01 -8.01
C PHE A 147 4.26 22.54 -9.23
N PRO A 148 4.73 23.80 -9.20
CA PRO A 148 5.74 24.25 -10.16
C PRO A 148 6.97 23.34 -10.12
N GLU A 149 7.50 22.99 -11.28
CA GLU A 149 8.63 22.04 -11.40
C GLU A 149 9.83 22.43 -10.52
N ASN A 150 10.14 23.71 -10.48
CA ASN A 150 11.27 24.25 -9.71
C ASN A 150 10.89 24.69 -8.28
N SER A 151 9.70 24.34 -7.80
CA SER A 151 9.28 24.70 -6.45
C SER A 151 10.16 24.01 -5.40
N LYS A 152 10.29 24.66 -4.24
CA LYS A 152 11.03 24.13 -3.11
C LYS A 152 10.46 22.80 -2.66
N GLN A 153 9.13 22.67 -2.63
CA GLN A 153 8.42 21.46 -2.25
C GLN A 153 8.72 20.30 -3.21
N MET A 154 8.69 20.54 -4.51
CA MET A 154 9.01 19.50 -5.51
C MET A 154 10.45 19.02 -5.37
N LYS A 155 11.39 19.93 -5.21
CA LYS A 155 12.81 19.60 -4.97
C LYS A 155 12.98 18.77 -3.71
N ALA A 156 12.37 19.18 -2.60
CA ALA A 156 12.45 18.46 -1.34
C ALA A 156 11.89 17.03 -1.44
N MET A 157 10.72 16.84 -2.07
CA MET A 157 10.15 15.50 -2.29
C MET A 157 11.09 14.61 -3.12
N ILE A 158 11.68 15.13 -4.17
CA ILE A 158 12.64 14.40 -5.01
C ILE A 158 13.94 14.11 -4.25
N SER A 159 14.42 15.05 -3.43
CA SER A 159 15.61 14.85 -2.59
C SER A 159 15.44 13.72 -1.58
N TYR A 160 14.27 13.63 -0.96
CA TYR A 160 13.95 12.47 -0.12
C TYR A 160 13.94 11.15 -0.91
N MET A 161 13.34 11.12 -2.09
CA MET A 161 13.32 9.92 -2.95
C MET A 161 14.72 9.50 -3.39
N LYS A 162 15.60 10.47 -3.69
CA LYS A 162 17.02 10.21 -4.01
C LYS A 162 17.77 9.65 -2.79
N TRP A 163 17.54 10.24 -1.63
CA TRP A 163 18.14 9.75 -0.38
C TRP A 163 17.76 8.30 -0.09
N LEU A 164 16.51 7.90 -0.37
CA LEU A 164 16.10 6.50 -0.28
C LEU A 164 16.88 5.60 -1.24
N ASP A 165 17.12 6.05 -2.46
CA ASP A 165 17.87 5.28 -3.46
C ASP A 165 19.35 5.10 -3.11
N GLU A 166 19.94 6.07 -2.44
CA GLU A 166 21.35 6.07 -2.04
C GLU A 166 21.60 5.32 -0.73
N GLY A 167 20.68 5.44 0.21
CA GLY A 167 20.82 4.90 1.57
C GLY A 167 20.43 3.44 1.75
N ILE A 168 19.63 2.89 0.83
CA ILE A 168 19.21 1.50 0.89
C ILE A 168 20.09 0.69 -0.05
N PRO A 169 20.81 -0.35 0.45
CA PRO A 169 21.58 -1.25 -0.42
C PRO A 169 20.68 -1.70 -1.57
N LYS A 170 21.22 -1.77 -2.78
CA LYS A 170 20.48 -2.15 -4.02
C LYS A 170 19.89 -3.54 -3.87
N LEU A 171 18.87 -3.65 -3.07
CA LEU A 171 17.94 -4.75 -3.09
C LEU A 171 17.36 -4.79 -4.51
N ASN A 172 17.09 -5.97 -5.01
CA ASN A 172 16.63 -6.18 -6.37
C ASN A 172 15.46 -5.23 -6.69
N THR A 173 15.75 -4.12 -7.39
CA THR A 173 14.78 -3.02 -7.63
C THR A 173 13.53 -3.46 -8.37
N LYS A 174 13.51 -4.69 -8.90
CA LYS A 174 12.33 -5.28 -9.53
C LYS A 174 11.22 -5.55 -8.53
N ASP A 175 11.56 -5.93 -7.31
CA ASP A 175 10.59 -6.31 -6.27
C ASP A 175 9.89 -5.08 -5.65
N PHE A 176 10.42 -3.90 -5.87
CA PHE A 176 9.86 -2.65 -5.36
C PHE A 176 8.97 -1.92 -6.36
N LYS A 177 8.92 -2.35 -7.62
CA LYS A 177 8.18 -1.66 -8.68
C LYS A 177 6.70 -2.00 -8.65
N GLY A 178 5.88 -0.97 -8.41
CA GLY A 178 4.41 -1.03 -8.55
C GLY A 178 3.71 -1.78 -7.42
N TYR A 179 2.56 -2.32 -7.75
CA TYR A 179 1.73 -3.15 -6.88
C TYR A 179 1.77 -4.60 -7.36
N PRO A 180 1.49 -5.58 -6.48
CA PRO A 180 1.34 -6.96 -6.89
C PRO A 180 0.29 -7.08 -7.99
N LYS A 181 0.55 -7.91 -8.97
CA LYS A 181 -0.47 -8.28 -9.97
C LYS A 181 -1.47 -9.19 -9.29
N ILE A 182 -2.73 -8.77 -9.33
CA ILE A 182 -3.84 -9.62 -8.90
C ILE A 182 -4.34 -10.35 -10.13
N GLU A 183 -4.36 -11.67 -10.08
CA GLU A 183 -4.96 -12.49 -11.13
C GLU A 183 -6.48 -12.30 -11.13
N ALA A 184 -7.06 -12.32 -12.32
CA ALA A 184 -8.51 -12.26 -12.43
C ALA A 184 -9.13 -13.49 -11.74
N PRO A 185 -10.20 -13.32 -10.95
CA PRO A 185 -10.84 -14.46 -10.30
C PRO A 185 -11.39 -15.44 -11.34
N THR A 186 -11.21 -16.73 -11.08
CA THR A 186 -11.71 -17.82 -11.93
C THR A 186 -13.19 -18.16 -11.66
N PHE A 187 -13.78 -17.54 -10.65
CA PHE A 187 -15.18 -17.70 -10.25
C PHE A 187 -16.02 -16.48 -10.64
N ALA A 188 -17.34 -16.69 -10.75
CA ALA A 188 -18.26 -15.60 -11.03
C ALA A 188 -18.24 -14.56 -9.93
N VAL A 189 -18.20 -13.28 -10.31
CA VAL A 189 -18.23 -12.18 -9.35
C VAL A 189 -19.61 -12.06 -8.69
N ASP A 190 -19.62 -11.85 -7.38
CA ASP A 190 -20.83 -11.56 -6.60
C ASP A 190 -20.98 -10.04 -6.49
N LEU A 191 -21.87 -9.47 -7.30
CA LEU A 191 -22.10 -8.03 -7.33
C LEU A 191 -22.70 -7.51 -6.03
N ASN A 192 -23.53 -8.30 -5.33
CA ASN A 192 -24.13 -7.89 -4.06
C ASN A 192 -23.07 -7.81 -2.95
N LYS A 193 -22.20 -8.81 -2.89
CA LYS A 193 -21.07 -8.80 -1.97
C LYS A 193 -20.10 -7.67 -2.30
N GLY A 194 -19.82 -7.45 -3.58
CA GLY A 194 -18.98 -6.34 -4.05
C GLY A 194 -19.55 -4.99 -3.65
N LYS A 195 -20.87 -4.78 -3.81
CA LYS A 195 -21.55 -3.57 -3.37
C LYS A 195 -21.47 -3.39 -1.85
N SER A 196 -21.70 -4.44 -1.06
CA SER A 196 -21.61 -4.36 0.39
C SER A 196 -20.22 -3.97 0.86
N ILE A 197 -19.17 -4.50 0.23
CA ILE A 197 -17.77 -4.12 0.52
C ILE A 197 -17.52 -2.67 0.12
N TYR A 198 -18.00 -2.26 -1.05
CA TYR A 198 -17.85 -0.88 -1.53
C TYR A 198 -18.50 0.11 -0.56
N ASP A 199 -19.73 -0.16 -0.13
CA ASP A 199 -20.48 0.69 0.78
C ASP A 199 -19.82 0.81 2.17
N LEU A 200 -19.14 -0.25 2.61
CA LEU A 200 -18.46 -0.27 3.90
C LEU A 200 -17.07 0.40 3.85
N GLU A 201 -16.29 0.10 2.82
CA GLU A 201 -14.85 0.41 2.81
C GLU A 201 -14.47 1.54 1.86
N CYS A 202 -15.28 1.82 0.82
CA CYS A 202 -14.86 2.68 -0.28
C CYS A 202 -15.69 3.96 -0.41
N VAL A 203 -16.99 3.91 -0.07
CA VAL A 203 -17.95 4.98 -0.29
C VAL A 203 -17.56 6.30 0.37
N VAL A 204 -16.93 6.24 1.54
CA VAL A 204 -16.51 7.43 2.31
C VAL A 204 -15.58 8.36 1.53
N CYS A 205 -14.76 7.81 0.66
CA CYS A 205 -13.83 8.57 -0.16
C CYS A 205 -14.28 8.66 -1.62
N HIS A 206 -14.97 7.62 -2.12
CA HIS A 206 -15.26 7.49 -3.53
C HIS A 206 -16.69 7.92 -3.92
N GLY A 207 -17.56 8.21 -2.94
CA GLY A 207 -18.98 8.56 -3.20
C GLY A 207 -19.83 7.32 -3.51
N GLU A 208 -21.14 7.48 -3.52
CA GLU A 208 -22.08 6.35 -3.66
C GLU A 208 -21.95 5.64 -5.03
N ASN A 209 -21.57 6.37 -6.07
CA ASN A 209 -21.48 5.87 -7.44
C ASN A 209 -20.05 6.00 -8.02
N GLY A 210 -19.03 6.18 -7.17
CA GLY A 210 -17.64 6.37 -7.60
C GLY A 210 -17.30 7.76 -8.12
N GLU A 211 -18.17 8.75 -7.90
CA GLU A 211 -18.01 10.14 -8.34
C GLU A 211 -16.99 10.93 -7.52
N GLY A 212 -16.53 10.37 -6.41
CA GLY A 212 -15.66 11.02 -5.45
C GLY A 212 -16.40 11.96 -4.51
N ILE A 213 -15.74 12.35 -3.43
CA ILE A 213 -16.24 13.36 -2.50
C ILE A 213 -15.39 14.62 -2.64
N ARG A 214 -16.05 15.73 -3.03
CA ARG A 214 -15.41 17.03 -3.08
C ARG A 214 -15.67 17.78 -1.79
N TYR A 215 -14.63 18.14 -1.08
CA TYR A 215 -14.75 19.02 0.06
C TYR A 215 -15.12 20.43 -0.41
N LYS A 216 -16.06 21.08 0.29
CA LYS A 216 -16.67 22.37 -0.11
C LYS A 216 -15.68 23.50 -0.37
N ASP A 217 -14.47 23.41 0.18
CA ASP A 217 -13.44 24.44 0.07
C ASP A 217 -12.61 24.35 -1.23
N ASN A 218 -12.76 23.28 -1.99
CA ASN A 218 -12.10 23.10 -3.28
C ASN A 218 -13.06 23.45 -4.42
N LYS A 219 -13.16 24.75 -4.74
CA LYS A 219 -13.95 25.25 -5.86
C LYS A 219 -13.41 24.83 -7.24
N LYS A 220 -12.35 24.06 -7.31
CA LYS A 220 -11.79 23.51 -8.53
C LYS A 220 -11.28 22.09 -8.23
N GLY A 221 -12.07 21.11 -8.47
CA GLY A 221 -11.65 19.74 -8.73
C GLY A 221 -11.68 19.52 -10.22
#